data_be6ed249aa8868185a2bc393a3fd2099
#
_entry.id   be6ed249aa8868185a2bc393a3fd2099
#
_cell.length_a   1.000
_cell.length_b   1.000
_cell.length_c   1.000
_cell.angle_alpha   90.00
_cell.angle_beta   90.00
_cell.angle_gamma   90.00
#
_symmetry.space_group_name_H-M   'P 1'
#
loop_
_entity.id
_entity.type
_entity.pdbx_description
1 polymer ?
#
loop_
_entity_poly.entity_id
_entity_poly.type
_entity_poly.pdbx_seq_one_letter_code
_entity_poly.pdbx_strand_id
1 'polypeptide(L)'
;MKKHLLFLTLLFSSIFTFAQNNVSFSSKIFPKIDKIQEFEMALKVHVQKYHTNDWKWNVFQVQSGPDYGGYMISEYPVSWDQVDKRGDLGSAHMTDWNKNVLVHVREVGRMASYGEFKAELSTVALTDYADKIMVEYQISKPGKASAHRAMLETLKKVWVEGKESVAVYEQVGSGAPKFAIITRFKDGLKVLSDDNQQAMSSRLDKVYGEGSFKSFADEYSKNVESRWSEILYKRVDLSYSSKK
;
A
#
# COMPACT_ATOMS: atom_id res chain seq x y z
N MET A 1 38.64 -33.10 48.81
CA MET A 1 37.81 -33.28 47.59
C MET A 1 36.70 -32.23 47.62
N LYS A 2 36.83 -31.12 46.90
CA LYS A 2 35.83 -30.07 46.81
C LYS A 2 35.05 -30.25 45.50
N LYS A 3 33.73 -30.56 45.64
CA LYS A 3 32.83 -30.68 44.50
C LYS A 3 32.37 -29.27 44.07
N HIS A 4 32.77 -28.84 42.89
CA HIS A 4 32.24 -27.61 42.26
C HIS A 4 30.92 -27.94 41.61
N LEU A 5 29.84 -27.35 42.16
CA LEU A 5 28.52 -27.40 41.58
C LEU A 5 28.41 -26.25 40.55
N LEU A 6 28.42 -26.61 39.27
CA LEU A 6 28.26 -25.66 38.17
C LEU A 6 26.75 -25.36 38.00
N PHE A 7 26.32 -24.16 38.40
CA PHE A 7 24.95 -23.67 38.19
C PHE A 7 24.88 -23.11 36.77
N LEU A 8 24.28 -23.90 35.85
CA LEU A 8 23.98 -23.48 34.49
C LEU A 8 22.69 -22.65 34.51
N THR A 9 22.78 -21.33 34.62
CA THR A 9 21.65 -20.42 34.45
C THR A 9 21.33 -20.31 32.97
N LEU A 10 20.29 -21.05 32.52
CA LEU A 10 19.64 -20.80 31.22
C LEU A 10 18.93 -19.43 31.27
N LEU A 11 19.55 -18.43 30.68
CA LEU A 11 18.86 -17.19 30.36
C LEU A 11 17.85 -17.49 29.24
N PHE A 12 16.58 -17.69 29.60
CA PHE A 12 15.46 -17.57 28.67
C PHE A 12 15.34 -16.09 28.29
N SER A 13 16.04 -15.67 27.24
CA SER A 13 15.73 -14.44 26.54
C SER A 13 14.41 -14.65 25.81
N SER A 14 13.32 -14.25 26.45
CA SER A 14 12.02 -14.10 25.81
C SER A 14 12.20 -13.09 24.68
N ILE A 15 12.34 -13.58 23.45
CA ILE A 15 12.27 -12.74 22.26
C ILE A 15 10.80 -12.29 22.20
N PHE A 16 10.51 -11.12 22.74
CA PHE A 16 9.24 -10.44 22.45
C PHE A 16 9.29 -10.05 20.98
N THR A 17 8.78 -10.91 20.12
CA THR A 17 8.42 -10.53 18.76
C THR A 17 7.27 -9.54 18.87
N PHE A 18 7.59 -8.26 18.88
CA PHE A 18 6.56 -7.25 18.66
C PHE A 18 5.93 -7.55 17.31
N ALA A 19 4.63 -7.82 17.30
CA ALA A 19 3.88 -7.96 16.07
C ALA A 19 4.13 -6.72 15.22
N GLN A 20 4.76 -6.89 14.07
CA GLN A 20 5.15 -5.76 13.23
C GLN A 20 3.88 -5.20 12.60
N ASN A 21 3.59 -3.91 12.85
CA ASN A 21 2.48 -3.20 12.22
C ASN A 21 2.83 -2.90 10.75
N ASN A 22 2.78 -3.90 9.90
CA ASN A 22 3.13 -3.81 8.48
C ASN A 22 1.98 -4.19 7.53
N VAL A 23 0.80 -4.42 8.09
CA VAL A 23 -0.41 -4.78 7.34
C VAL A 23 -1.24 -3.53 7.06
N SER A 24 -1.72 -3.38 5.84
CA SER A 24 -2.70 -2.37 5.44
C SER A 24 -3.86 -3.04 4.72
N PHE A 25 -5.07 -2.58 5.00
CA PHE A 25 -6.23 -2.88 4.15
C PHE A 25 -6.46 -1.72 3.19
N SER A 26 -6.82 -2.01 1.96
CA SER A 26 -7.27 -1.00 1.01
C SER A 26 -8.47 -1.48 0.21
N SER A 27 -9.36 -0.55 -0.13
CA SER A 27 -10.57 -0.82 -0.91
C SER A 27 -10.97 0.42 -1.68
N LYS A 28 -11.64 0.26 -2.83
CA LYS A 28 -12.13 1.38 -3.62
C LYS A 28 -13.65 1.48 -3.57
N ILE A 29 -14.13 2.71 -3.55
CA ILE A 29 -15.55 3.09 -3.51
C ILE A 29 -15.80 4.06 -4.64
N PHE A 30 -16.92 3.87 -5.34
CA PHE A 30 -17.34 4.72 -6.45
C PHE A 30 -18.68 5.36 -6.11
N PRO A 31 -18.73 6.68 -5.91
CA PRO A 31 -20.00 7.38 -5.71
C PRO A 31 -20.86 7.38 -6.99
N LYS A 32 -22.14 7.59 -6.83
CA LYS A 32 -23.03 7.97 -7.93
C LYS A 32 -22.62 9.34 -8.44
N ILE A 33 -22.62 9.53 -9.75
CA ILE A 33 -22.10 10.75 -10.40
C ILE A 33 -22.84 12.00 -9.93
N ASP A 34 -24.15 11.89 -9.72
CA ASP A 34 -25.02 12.97 -9.24
C ASP A 34 -25.01 13.15 -7.72
N LYS A 35 -24.21 12.36 -6.97
CA LYS A 35 -24.20 12.30 -5.51
C LYS A 35 -22.81 12.43 -4.90
N ILE A 36 -21.86 12.97 -5.65
CA ILE A 36 -20.45 13.07 -5.19
C ILE A 36 -20.36 13.95 -3.93
N GLN A 37 -21.04 15.08 -3.90
CA GLN A 37 -20.96 16.00 -2.76
C GLN A 37 -21.61 15.41 -1.51
N GLU A 38 -22.77 14.78 -1.64
CA GLU A 38 -23.46 14.11 -0.54
C GLU A 38 -22.63 12.93 -0.01
N PHE A 39 -22.00 12.16 -0.93
CA PHE A 39 -21.09 11.10 -0.57
C PHE A 39 -19.90 11.63 0.25
N GLU A 40 -19.22 12.68 -0.22
CA GLU A 40 -18.08 13.24 0.48
C GLU A 40 -18.45 13.77 1.87
N MET A 41 -19.57 14.49 1.98
CA MET A 41 -20.04 14.96 3.27
C MET A 41 -20.35 13.82 4.25
N ALA A 42 -21.04 12.80 3.78
CA ALA A 42 -21.38 11.63 4.58
C ALA A 42 -20.13 10.83 4.99
N LEU A 43 -19.23 10.58 4.04
CA LEU A 43 -17.97 9.88 4.30
C LEU A 43 -17.11 10.61 5.34
N LYS A 44 -16.99 11.94 5.25
CA LYS A 44 -16.28 12.76 6.22
C LYS A 44 -16.81 12.57 7.64
N VAL A 45 -18.13 12.66 7.80
CA VAL A 45 -18.78 12.49 9.11
C VAL A 45 -18.55 11.07 9.64
N HIS A 46 -18.73 10.08 8.80
CA HIS A 46 -18.55 8.67 9.14
C HIS A 46 -17.12 8.36 9.60
N VAL A 47 -16.12 8.81 8.84
CA VAL A 47 -14.70 8.59 9.15
C VAL A 47 -14.31 9.22 10.49
N GLN A 48 -14.73 10.46 10.74
CA GLN A 48 -14.41 11.16 12.00
C GLN A 48 -15.09 10.52 13.22
N LYS A 49 -16.20 9.84 13.03
CA LYS A 49 -16.98 9.23 14.11
C LYS A 49 -16.52 7.81 14.44
N TYR A 50 -16.22 7.01 13.43
CA TYR A 50 -16.03 5.56 13.62
C TYR A 50 -14.63 5.06 13.31
N HIS A 51 -13.87 5.77 12.45
CA HIS A 51 -12.53 5.33 12.04
C HIS A 51 -11.44 6.09 12.77
N THR A 52 -11.43 5.91 14.09
CA THR A 52 -10.49 6.52 15.04
C THR A 52 -9.56 5.44 15.60
N ASN A 53 -8.56 5.83 16.40
CA ASN A 53 -7.61 4.92 17.04
C ASN A 53 -6.86 4.03 16.05
N ASP A 54 -6.99 2.71 16.14
CA ASP A 54 -6.27 1.74 15.32
C ASP A 54 -6.90 1.55 13.91
N TRP A 55 -8.14 2.00 13.73
CA TRP A 55 -8.90 1.82 12.49
C TRP A 55 -9.06 3.11 11.70
N LYS A 56 -8.02 3.93 11.69
CA LYS A 56 -8.01 5.21 11.00
C LYS A 56 -8.02 5.00 9.49
N TRP A 57 -8.90 5.72 8.83
CA TRP A 57 -8.96 5.73 7.38
C TRP A 57 -8.19 6.91 6.78
N ASN A 58 -7.32 6.60 5.82
CA ASN A 58 -6.83 7.55 4.86
C ASN A 58 -7.66 7.42 3.58
N VAL A 59 -8.13 8.54 3.07
CA VAL A 59 -8.93 8.60 1.86
C VAL A 59 -8.13 9.27 0.77
N PHE A 60 -8.05 8.61 -0.38
CA PHE A 60 -7.42 9.15 -1.58
C PHE A 60 -8.43 9.18 -2.71
N GLN A 61 -8.41 10.24 -3.52
CA GLN A 61 -9.19 10.33 -4.74
C GLN A 61 -8.34 9.89 -5.93
N VAL A 62 -8.88 9.00 -6.76
CA VAL A 62 -8.20 8.51 -7.98
C VAL A 62 -8.31 9.58 -9.06
N GLN A 63 -7.17 10.13 -9.48
CA GLN A 63 -7.06 11.24 -10.44
C GLN A 63 -6.76 10.78 -11.85
N SER A 64 -6.29 9.54 -12.04
CA SER A 64 -6.01 8.97 -13.35
C SER A 64 -6.03 7.46 -13.31
N GLY A 65 -6.09 6.81 -14.46
CA GLY A 65 -6.07 5.35 -14.59
C GLY A 65 -7.46 4.72 -14.64
N PRO A 66 -7.53 3.38 -14.56
CA PRO A 66 -8.78 2.64 -14.79
C PRO A 66 -9.91 3.00 -13.84
N ASP A 67 -9.57 3.40 -12.61
CA ASP A 67 -10.54 3.69 -11.54
C ASP A 67 -10.72 5.19 -11.30
N TYR A 68 -10.46 6.02 -12.33
CA TYR A 68 -10.66 7.47 -12.27
C TYR A 68 -12.03 7.85 -11.69
N GLY A 69 -12.04 8.82 -10.79
CA GLY A 69 -13.23 9.30 -10.08
C GLY A 69 -13.66 8.45 -8.88
N GLY A 70 -12.98 7.32 -8.64
CA GLY A 70 -13.14 6.52 -7.41
C GLY A 70 -12.37 7.12 -6.23
N TYR A 71 -12.67 6.57 -5.05
CA TYR A 71 -11.97 6.89 -3.80
C TYR A 71 -11.34 5.60 -3.26
N MET A 72 -10.04 5.63 -3.01
CA MET A 72 -9.36 4.55 -2.29
C MET A 72 -9.38 4.87 -0.79
N ILE A 73 -9.95 3.96 -0.03
CA ILE A 73 -9.85 3.95 1.43
C ILE A 73 -8.71 3.02 1.80
N SER A 74 -7.78 3.51 2.61
CA SER A 74 -6.69 2.72 3.17
C SER A 74 -6.72 2.83 4.69
N GLU A 75 -6.72 1.68 5.36
CA GLU A 75 -6.54 1.64 6.82
C GLU A 75 -5.08 1.88 7.16
N TYR A 76 -4.85 2.42 8.35
CA TYR A 76 -3.50 2.60 8.91
C TYR A 76 -2.82 1.24 9.01
N PRO A 77 -1.48 1.20 8.90
CA PRO A 77 -0.76 -0.03 9.13
C PRO A 77 -1.05 -0.59 10.52
N VAL A 78 -1.45 -1.85 10.56
CA VAL A 78 -1.77 -2.62 11.76
C VAL A 78 -1.02 -3.95 11.74
N SER A 79 -1.06 -4.70 12.82
CA SER A 79 -0.59 -6.09 12.86
C SER A 79 -1.71 -7.05 12.48
N TRP A 80 -1.37 -8.28 12.08
CA TRP A 80 -2.35 -9.35 11.90
C TRP A 80 -3.15 -9.62 13.16
N ASP A 81 -2.53 -9.56 14.34
CA ASP A 81 -3.21 -9.66 15.63
C ASP A 81 -4.32 -8.61 15.82
N GLN A 82 -4.08 -7.38 15.34
CA GLN A 82 -5.09 -6.33 15.38
C GLN A 82 -6.21 -6.62 14.37
N VAL A 83 -5.86 -7.12 13.18
CA VAL A 83 -6.85 -7.54 12.19
C VAL A 83 -7.76 -8.63 12.74
N ASP A 84 -7.20 -9.67 13.37
CA ASP A 84 -7.96 -10.76 13.98
C ASP A 84 -8.86 -10.27 15.13
N LYS A 85 -8.40 -9.29 15.91
CA LYS A 85 -9.14 -8.70 17.03
C LYS A 85 -10.10 -7.59 16.60
N ARG A 86 -10.16 -7.24 15.34
CA ARG A 86 -10.93 -6.10 14.82
C ARG A 86 -12.39 -6.13 15.28
N GLY A 87 -13.01 -7.29 15.25
CA GLY A 87 -14.40 -7.45 15.60
C GLY A 87 -15.36 -6.62 14.74
N ASP A 88 -16.57 -6.48 15.24
CA ASP A 88 -17.59 -5.60 14.68
C ASP A 88 -17.46 -4.20 15.32
N LEU A 89 -17.45 -3.15 14.48
CA LEU A 89 -17.51 -1.75 14.95
C LEU A 89 -18.89 -1.37 15.50
N GLY A 90 -19.82 -2.33 15.54
CA GLY A 90 -21.13 -2.24 16.15
C GLY A 90 -22.24 -1.80 15.22
N SER A 91 -23.48 -2.07 15.64
CA SER A 91 -24.68 -1.82 14.86
C SER A 91 -24.86 -0.34 14.48
N ALA A 92 -24.41 0.58 15.33
CA ALA A 92 -24.48 2.01 15.05
C ALA A 92 -23.58 2.40 13.88
N HIS A 93 -22.35 1.83 13.77
CA HIS A 93 -21.47 2.00 12.63
C HIS A 93 -22.11 1.47 11.35
N MET A 94 -22.60 0.23 11.37
CA MET A 94 -23.23 -0.37 10.19
C MET A 94 -24.48 0.37 9.75
N THR A 95 -25.28 0.86 10.70
CA THR A 95 -26.46 1.67 10.41
C THR A 95 -26.09 2.98 9.75
N ASP A 96 -25.09 3.67 10.28
CA ASP A 96 -24.60 4.94 9.71
C ASP A 96 -24.01 4.72 8.31
N TRP A 97 -23.16 3.70 8.14
CA TRP A 97 -22.61 3.32 6.86
C TRP A 97 -23.68 3.07 5.81
N ASN A 98 -24.64 2.21 6.12
CA ASN A 98 -25.70 1.81 5.17
C ASN A 98 -26.64 2.96 4.83
N LYS A 99 -27.07 3.75 5.84
CA LYS A 99 -28.09 4.78 5.64
C LYS A 99 -27.53 6.10 5.12
N ASN A 100 -26.31 6.45 5.49
CA ASN A 100 -25.77 7.77 5.20
C ASN A 100 -24.70 7.75 4.09
N VAL A 101 -23.87 6.69 4.00
CA VAL A 101 -22.78 6.64 3.02
C VAL A 101 -23.18 5.81 1.79
N LEU A 102 -23.60 4.56 1.98
CA LEU A 102 -23.85 3.63 0.86
C LEU A 102 -25.00 4.06 -0.05
N VAL A 103 -25.95 4.82 0.44
CA VAL A 103 -27.05 5.35 -0.40
C VAL A 103 -26.56 6.23 -1.55
N HIS A 104 -25.37 6.83 -1.40
CA HIS A 104 -24.72 7.68 -2.40
C HIS A 104 -23.70 6.93 -3.25
N VAL A 105 -23.53 5.63 -3.04
CA VAL A 105 -22.48 4.83 -3.67
C VAL A 105 -23.09 3.96 -4.78
N ARG A 106 -22.34 3.84 -5.88
CA ARG A 106 -22.65 2.96 -7.01
C ARG A 106 -21.98 1.59 -6.84
N GLU A 107 -20.72 1.58 -6.35
CA GLU A 107 -19.91 0.37 -6.21
C GLU A 107 -18.97 0.48 -5.02
N VAL A 108 -18.85 -0.57 -4.23
CA VAL A 108 -17.92 -0.71 -3.10
C VAL A 108 -17.09 -1.97 -3.22
N GLY A 109 -15.93 -1.98 -2.55
CA GLY A 109 -15.12 -3.19 -2.37
C GLY A 109 -14.27 -3.55 -3.58
N ARG A 110 -14.25 -2.75 -4.63
CA ARG A 110 -13.35 -3.00 -5.76
C ARG A 110 -11.91 -3.01 -5.25
N MET A 111 -11.15 -4.03 -5.63
CA MET A 111 -9.76 -4.24 -5.21
C MET A 111 -9.56 -4.30 -3.68
N ALA A 112 -10.59 -4.69 -2.93
CA ALA A 112 -10.46 -4.89 -1.49
C ALA A 112 -9.42 -5.98 -1.20
N SER A 113 -8.37 -5.62 -0.46
CA SER A 113 -7.28 -6.55 -0.16
C SER A 113 -6.46 -6.10 1.03
N TYR A 114 -5.85 -7.07 1.70
CA TYR A 114 -4.76 -6.81 2.63
C TYR A 114 -3.42 -6.82 1.89
N GLY A 115 -2.53 -5.93 2.30
CA GLY A 115 -1.16 -5.86 1.80
C GLY A 115 -0.16 -5.80 2.94
N GLU A 116 0.90 -6.57 2.85
CA GLU A 116 2.04 -6.47 3.76
C GLU A 116 3.13 -5.59 3.17
N PHE A 117 3.54 -4.58 3.92
CA PHE A 117 4.68 -3.75 3.56
C PHE A 117 5.97 -4.58 3.57
N LYS A 118 6.71 -4.50 2.49
CA LYS A 118 7.99 -5.20 2.30
C LYS A 118 9.15 -4.19 2.38
N ALA A 119 9.72 -4.03 3.58
CA ALA A 119 10.81 -3.08 3.82
C ALA A 119 12.05 -3.41 2.96
N GLU A 120 12.31 -4.70 2.75
CA GLU A 120 13.41 -5.18 1.92
C GLU A 120 13.25 -4.86 0.43
N LEU A 121 12.04 -4.58 -0.05
CA LEU A 121 11.75 -4.15 -1.42
C LEU A 121 11.54 -2.64 -1.54
N SER A 122 11.38 -1.94 -0.42
CA SER A 122 11.06 -0.51 -0.37
C SER A 122 12.31 0.36 -0.22
N THR A 123 12.25 1.61 -0.67
CA THR A 123 13.31 2.62 -0.46
C THR A 123 13.01 3.55 0.71
N VAL A 124 11.83 3.47 1.29
CA VAL A 124 11.34 4.33 2.37
C VAL A 124 10.77 3.52 3.52
N ALA A 125 10.67 4.14 4.68
CA ALA A 125 9.99 3.56 5.82
C ALA A 125 8.46 3.52 5.62
N LEU A 126 7.80 2.60 6.32
CA LEU A 126 6.35 2.47 6.29
C LEU A 126 5.62 3.78 6.67
N THR A 127 6.18 4.52 7.62
CA THR A 127 5.63 5.79 8.15
C THR A 127 5.93 7.01 7.27
N ASP A 128 6.62 6.83 6.16
CA ASP A 128 6.88 7.92 5.22
C ASP A 128 5.68 8.08 4.27
N TYR A 129 5.02 9.22 4.30
CA TYR A 129 3.79 9.48 3.54
C TYR A 129 3.95 10.66 2.59
N ALA A 130 3.09 10.70 1.56
CA ALA A 130 2.93 11.84 0.66
C ALA A 130 1.45 11.99 0.28
N ASP A 131 1.04 13.23 -0.02
CA ASP A 131 -0.35 13.53 -0.39
C ASP A 131 -0.64 13.20 -1.86
N LYS A 132 0.39 13.04 -2.67
CA LYS A 132 0.29 12.61 -4.07
C LYS A 132 1.11 11.35 -4.26
N ILE A 133 0.46 10.32 -4.74
CA ILE A 133 1.09 9.01 -4.95
C ILE A 133 0.70 8.46 -6.31
N MET A 134 1.57 7.63 -6.87
CA MET A 134 1.22 6.69 -7.93
C MET A 134 1.23 5.30 -7.35
N VAL A 135 0.17 4.56 -7.57
CA VAL A 135 0.11 3.14 -7.23
C VAL A 135 0.17 2.35 -8.52
N GLU A 136 1.23 1.58 -8.69
CA GLU A 136 1.35 0.60 -9.76
C GLU A 136 1.04 -0.78 -9.20
N TYR A 137 0.09 -1.46 -9.81
CA TYR A 137 -0.26 -2.85 -9.50
C TYR A 137 0.38 -3.76 -10.53
N GLN A 138 1.04 -4.80 -10.07
CA GLN A 138 1.65 -5.82 -10.92
C GLN A 138 1.16 -7.20 -10.48
N ILE A 139 0.59 -7.97 -11.41
CA ILE A 139 0.12 -9.34 -11.18
C ILE A 139 1.19 -10.31 -11.68
N SER A 140 1.56 -11.27 -10.85
CA SER A 140 2.50 -12.33 -11.21
C SER A 140 1.79 -13.38 -12.07
N LYS A 141 2.47 -13.90 -13.10
CA LYS A 141 2.00 -15.10 -13.78
C LYS A 141 1.92 -16.29 -12.82
N PRO A 142 1.05 -17.28 -13.08
CA PRO A 142 0.94 -18.48 -12.24
C PRO A 142 2.30 -19.14 -12.02
N GLY A 143 2.65 -19.43 -10.77
CA GLY A 143 3.92 -20.04 -10.36
C GLY A 143 5.15 -19.11 -10.45
N LYS A 144 4.99 -17.81 -10.76
CA LYS A 144 6.09 -16.87 -10.96
C LYS A 144 6.26 -15.83 -9.86
N ALA A 145 5.52 -15.92 -8.76
CA ALA A 145 5.57 -14.93 -7.69
C ALA A 145 6.98 -14.68 -7.13
N SER A 146 7.76 -15.73 -6.89
CA SER A 146 9.14 -15.60 -6.39
C SER A 146 10.08 -14.94 -7.40
N ALA A 147 9.96 -15.28 -8.69
CA ALA A 147 10.75 -14.66 -9.74
C ALA A 147 10.37 -13.18 -9.92
N HIS A 148 9.07 -12.85 -9.86
CA HIS A 148 8.59 -11.47 -9.88
C HIS A 148 9.14 -10.68 -8.69
N ARG A 149 9.13 -11.26 -7.48
CA ARG A 149 9.73 -10.64 -6.29
C ARG A 149 11.21 -10.32 -6.49
N ALA A 150 12.01 -11.24 -7.03
CA ALA A 150 13.42 -11.02 -7.33
C ALA A 150 13.64 -9.86 -8.32
N MET A 151 12.70 -9.65 -9.25
CA MET A 151 12.74 -8.49 -10.14
C MET A 151 12.50 -7.18 -9.41
N LEU A 152 11.63 -7.16 -8.40
CA LEU A 152 11.44 -5.98 -7.55
C LEU A 152 12.68 -5.65 -6.71
N GLU A 153 13.44 -6.66 -6.29
CA GLU A 153 14.76 -6.47 -5.64
C GLU A 153 15.76 -5.81 -6.61
N THR A 154 15.72 -6.18 -7.89
CA THR A 154 16.49 -5.51 -8.94
C THR A 154 16.06 -4.06 -9.10
N LEU A 155 14.77 -3.80 -9.21
CA LEU A 155 14.23 -2.43 -9.32
C LEU A 155 14.53 -1.56 -8.10
N LYS A 156 14.56 -2.14 -6.88
CA LYS A 156 14.91 -1.37 -5.68
C LYS A 156 16.25 -0.65 -5.81
N LYS A 157 17.28 -1.30 -6.36
CA LYS A 157 18.60 -0.66 -6.55
C LYS A 157 18.52 0.51 -7.53
N VAL A 158 17.68 0.38 -8.57
CA VAL A 158 17.43 1.46 -9.54
C VAL A 158 16.71 2.63 -8.88
N TRP A 159 15.70 2.35 -8.03
CA TRP A 159 14.99 3.38 -7.27
C TRP A 159 15.90 4.10 -6.25
N VAL A 160 16.78 3.35 -5.58
CA VAL A 160 17.78 3.93 -4.64
C VAL A 160 18.71 4.88 -5.39
N GLU A 161 19.24 4.46 -6.54
CA GLU A 161 20.10 5.30 -7.38
C GLU A 161 19.37 6.56 -7.87
N GLY A 162 18.09 6.41 -8.25
CA GLY A 162 17.22 7.52 -8.64
C GLY A 162 16.70 8.37 -7.48
N LYS A 163 17.04 8.04 -6.23
CA LYS A 163 16.53 8.68 -5.00
C LYS A 163 14.99 8.73 -4.94
N GLU A 164 14.36 7.71 -5.50
CA GLU A 164 12.91 7.62 -5.53
C GLU A 164 12.34 7.14 -4.20
N SER A 165 11.19 7.71 -3.84
CA SER A 165 10.45 7.38 -2.63
C SER A 165 9.42 6.29 -2.95
N VAL A 166 9.81 5.02 -2.83
CA VAL A 166 8.99 3.87 -3.23
C VAL A 166 8.72 2.94 -2.06
N ALA A 167 7.44 2.63 -1.83
CA ALA A 167 6.98 1.60 -0.91
C ALA A 167 6.38 0.43 -1.68
N VAL A 168 6.74 -0.79 -1.32
CA VAL A 168 6.21 -2.01 -1.94
C VAL A 168 5.37 -2.78 -0.93
N TYR A 169 4.16 -3.14 -1.35
CA TYR A 169 3.26 -4.03 -0.61
C TYR A 169 3.00 -5.29 -1.41
N GLU A 170 3.13 -6.43 -0.77
CA GLU A 170 2.69 -7.71 -1.32
C GLU A 170 1.27 -7.98 -0.85
N GLN A 171 0.35 -8.20 -1.78
CA GLN A 171 -1.03 -8.48 -1.43
C GLN A 171 -1.19 -9.93 -1.03
N VAL A 172 -1.90 -10.17 0.07
CA VAL A 172 -2.07 -11.47 0.70
C VAL A 172 -3.55 -11.80 0.90
N GLY A 173 -3.86 -13.08 0.94
CA GLY A 173 -5.17 -13.58 1.33
C GLY A 173 -6.22 -13.64 0.22
N SER A 174 -6.05 -12.99 -0.94
CA SER A 174 -7.05 -13.01 -1.99
C SER A 174 -6.49 -12.74 -3.39
N GLY A 175 -7.06 -13.41 -4.39
CA GLY A 175 -6.74 -13.23 -5.80
C GLY A 175 -5.38 -13.82 -6.22
N ALA A 176 -4.91 -13.42 -7.40
CA ALA A 176 -3.59 -13.78 -7.90
C ALA A 176 -2.48 -13.07 -7.11
N PRO A 177 -1.28 -13.65 -6.99
CA PRO A 177 -0.12 -12.98 -6.38
C PRO A 177 0.12 -11.63 -7.02
N LYS A 178 0.09 -10.56 -6.21
CA LYS A 178 0.10 -9.20 -6.70
C LYS A 178 0.94 -8.29 -5.79
N PHE A 179 1.68 -7.37 -6.42
CA PHE A 179 2.39 -6.30 -5.74
C PHE A 179 1.71 -4.95 -6.02
N ALA A 180 1.65 -4.10 -4.99
CA ALA A 180 1.34 -2.69 -5.13
C ALA A 180 2.62 -1.88 -4.85
N ILE A 181 3.09 -1.19 -5.89
CA ILE A 181 4.30 -0.36 -5.85
C ILE A 181 3.83 1.09 -5.76
N ILE A 182 4.13 1.74 -4.65
CA ILE A 182 3.65 3.09 -4.36
C ILE A 182 4.79 4.08 -4.45
N THR A 183 4.83 4.84 -5.54
CA THR A 183 5.73 5.98 -5.69
C THR A 183 5.11 7.21 -5.03
N ARG A 184 5.89 7.89 -4.17
CA ARG A 184 5.44 9.06 -3.40
C ARG A 184 6.03 10.34 -4.00
N PHE A 185 5.18 11.26 -4.43
CA PHE A 185 5.59 12.50 -5.07
C PHE A 185 5.68 13.64 -4.04
N LYS A 186 6.75 13.66 -3.24
CA LYS A 186 6.96 14.67 -2.20
C LYS A 186 7.11 16.09 -2.78
N ASP A 187 7.76 16.18 -3.95
CA ASP A 187 7.98 17.45 -4.66
C ASP A 187 6.93 17.74 -5.75
N GLY A 188 5.83 16.97 -5.74
CA GLY A 188 4.75 17.07 -6.70
C GLY A 188 4.99 16.31 -8.00
N LEU A 189 4.01 16.38 -8.91
CA LEU A 189 4.00 15.57 -10.14
C LEU A 189 4.93 16.07 -11.25
N LYS A 190 5.57 17.22 -11.08
CA LYS A 190 6.55 17.74 -12.06
C LYS A 190 7.71 16.75 -12.34
N VAL A 191 7.97 15.83 -11.40
CA VAL A 191 8.98 14.76 -11.58
C VAL A 191 8.62 13.78 -12.70
N LEU A 192 7.36 13.77 -13.16
CA LEU A 192 6.88 12.92 -14.26
C LEU A 192 7.15 13.51 -15.64
N SER A 193 7.66 14.75 -15.75
CA SER A 193 8.02 15.34 -17.04
C SER A 193 9.29 14.72 -17.59
N ASP A 194 9.41 14.65 -18.92
CA ASP A 194 10.56 14.08 -19.63
C ASP A 194 11.89 14.73 -19.21
N ASP A 195 11.87 16.03 -18.88
CA ASP A 195 13.07 16.75 -18.40
C ASP A 195 13.59 16.24 -17.06
N ASN A 196 12.73 15.57 -16.27
CA ASN A 196 13.06 15.11 -14.93
C ASN A 196 13.13 13.57 -14.82
N GLN A 197 12.69 12.84 -15.82
CA GLN A 197 12.73 11.37 -15.83
C GLN A 197 13.79 10.84 -16.79
N GLN A 198 14.74 10.07 -16.26
CA GLN A 198 15.55 9.21 -17.09
C GLN A 198 14.75 7.96 -17.49
N ALA A 199 14.87 7.55 -18.76
CA ALA A 199 14.26 6.31 -19.20
C ALA A 199 14.71 5.12 -18.35
N MET A 200 13.82 4.18 -18.08
CA MET A 200 14.12 2.98 -17.28
C MET A 200 15.29 2.18 -17.88
N SER A 201 15.45 2.17 -19.21
CA SER A 201 16.59 1.57 -19.89
C SER A 201 17.91 2.17 -19.41
N SER A 202 18.04 3.50 -19.50
CA SER A 202 19.27 4.19 -19.08
C SER A 202 19.56 4.00 -17.57
N ARG A 203 18.52 3.90 -16.76
CA ARG A 203 18.65 3.72 -15.31
C ARG A 203 19.11 2.30 -14.96
N LEU A 204 18.55 1.28 -15.61
CA LEU A 204 18.99 -0.11 -15.44
C LEU A 204 20.43 -0.29 -15.92
N ASP A 205 20.74 0.23 -17.10
CA ASP A 205 22.09 0.13 -17.64
C ASP A 205 23.13 0.87 -16.79
N LYS A 206 22.76 1.99 -16.16
CA LYS A 206 23.59 2.70 -15.19
C LYS A 206 23.93 1.86 -13.96
N VAL A 207 22.95 1.11 -13.44
CA VAL A 207 23.12 0.33 -12.19
C VAL A 207 23.75 -1.03 -12.44
N TYR A 208 23.44 -1.69 -13.56
CA TYR A 208 23.82 -3.09 -13.82
C TYR A 208 24.72 -3.30 -15.03
N GLY A 209 25.02 -2.24 -15.80
CA GLY A 209 25.80 -2.29 -17.02
C GLY A 209 24.96 -2.32 -18.29
N GLU A 210 25.60 -2.02 -19.40
CA GLU A 210 24.99 -1.94 -20.73
C GLU A 210 24.26 -3.25 -21.11
N GLY A 211 23.05 -3.12 -21.66
CA GLY A 211 22.21 -4.24 -22.09
C GLY A 211 21.39 -4.88 -20.98
N SER A 212 21.52 -4.45 -19.71
CA SER A 212 20.75 -5.00 -18.59
C SER A 212 19.26 -4.73 -18.71
N PHE A 213 18.86 -3.63 -19.34
CA PHE A 213 17.44 -3.36 -19.61
C PHE A 213 16.81 -4.44 -20.48
N LYS A 214 17.49 -4.90 -21.51
CA LYS A 214 16.94 -5.97 -22.38
C LYS A 214 16.71 -7.24 -21.56
N SER A 215 17.69 -7.67 -20.79
CA SER A 215 17.56 -8.86 -19.94
C SER A 215 16.43 -8.71 -18.92
N PHE A 216 16.29 -7.53 -18.30
CA PHE A 216 15.21 -7.24 -17.37
C PHE A 216 13.84 -7.28 -18.07
N ALA A 217 13.70 -6.69 -19.26
CA ALA A 217 12.44 -6.70 -20.01
C ALA A 217 12.03 -8.11 -20.44
N ASP A 218 13.00 -8.95 -20.85
CA ASP A 218 12.77 -10.34 -21.19
C ASP A 218 12.26 -11.14 -19.96
N GLU A 219 12.87 -10.94 -18.78
CA GLU A 219 12.41 -11.57 -17.54
C GLU A 219 11.07 -11.01 -17.07
N TYR A 220 10.84 -9.70 -17.21
CA TYR A 220 9.56 -9.07 -16.90
C TYR A 220 8.42 -9.70 -17.68
N SER A 221 8.60 -9.86 -18.98
CA SER A 221 7.60 -10.48 -19.86
C SER A 221 7.28 -11.94 -19.53
N LYS A 222 8.23 -12.67 -18.94
CA LYS A 222 8.05 -14.07 -18.49
C LYS A 222 7.32 -14.19 -17.16
N ASN A 223 7.44 -13.20 -16.27
CA ASN A 223 7.05 -13.33 -14.87
C ASN A 223 5.85 -12.47 -14.49
N VAL A 224 5.60 -11.35 -15.18
CA VAL A 224 4.49 -10.44 -14.93
C VAL A 224 3.39 -10.66 -15.97
N GLU A 225 2.17 -10.87 -15.51
CA GLU A 225 1.01 -11.10 -16.37
C GLU A 225 0.39 -9.79 -16.83
N SER A 226 0.22 -8.85 -15.91
CA SER A 226 -0.36 -7.54 -16.21
C SER A 226 0.09 -6.49 -15.22
N ARG A 227 0.02 -5.24 -15.65
CA ARG A 227 0.24 -4.07 -14.81
C ARG A 227 -0.65 -2.91 -15.22
N TRP A 228 -0.98 -2.08 -14.25
CA TRP A 228 -1.58 -0.76 -14.48
C TRP A 228 -1.17 0.18 -13.36
N SER A 229 -1.32 1.46 -13.58
CA SER A 229 -1.02 2.48 -12.57
C SER A 229 -2.11 3.53 -12.49
N GLU A 230 -2.16 4.17 -11.33
CA GLU A 230 -3.11 5.21 -11.00
C GLU A 230 -2.42 6.30 -10.18
N ILE A 231 -2.78 7.56 -10.45
CA ILE A 231 -2.36 8.69 -9.62
C ILE A 231 -3.49 9.00 -8.65
N LEU A 232 -3.15 9.09 -7.38
CA LEU A 232 -4.08 9.34 -6.31
C LEU A 232 -3.66 10.58 -5.50
N TYR A 233 -4.66 11.39 -5.13
CA TYR A 233 -4.46 12.54 -4.25
C TYR A 233 -5.15 12.30 -2.92
N LYS A 234 -4.43 12.50 -1.83
CA LYS A 234 -4.98 12.40 -0.49
C LYS A 234 -6.04 13.47 -0.25
N ARG A 235 -7.20 13.03 0.20
CA ARG A 235 -8.29 13.88 0.66
C ARG A 235 -8.17 14.01 2.18
N VAL A 236 -7.34 14.97 2.60
CA VAL A 236 -7.11 15.25 4.03
C VAL A 236 -8.41 15.58 4.75
N ASP A 237 -9.31 16.28 4.06
CA ASP A 237 -10.62 16.68 4.53
C ASP A 237 -11.60 15.52 4.77
N LEU A 238 -11.39 14.38 4.09
CA LEU A 238 -12.17 13.14 4.22
C LEU A 238 -11.48 12.08 5.07
N SER A 239 -10.17 12.22 5.29
CA SER A 239 -9.37 11.30 6.09
C SER A 239 -9.55 11.56 7.57
N TYR A 240 -9.25 10.54 8.40
CA TYR A 240 -9.17 10.77 9.84
C TYR A 240 -8.14 11.84 10.17
N SER A 241 -8.53 12.79 11.00
CA SER A 241 -7.61 13.73 11.62
C SER A 241 -7.87 13.77 13.13
N SER A 242 -6.81 13.61 13.92
CA SER A 242 -6.94 13.91 15.35
C SER A 242 -7.36 15.37 15.51
N LYS A 243 -8.48 15.62 16.18
CA LYS A 243 -8.83 17.00 16.57
C LYS A 243 -7.65 17.54 17.38
N LYS A 244 -7.05 18.63 16.88
CA LYS A 244 -6.09 19.42 17.65
C LYS A 244 -6.78 20.07 18.81
#